data_64a392267caff9689b017b32c6b5cf7d
#
_entry.id   64a392267caff9689b017b32c6b5cf7d
#
_cell.length_a   1.000
_cell.length_b   1.000
_cell.length_c   1.000
_cell.angle_alpha   90.00
_cell.angle_beta   90.00
_cell.angle_gamma   90.00
#
_symmetry.space_group_name_H-M   'P 1'
#
loop_
_entity.id
_entity.type
_entity.pdbx_description
1 polymer ?
#
loop_
_entity_poly.entity_id
_entity_poly.type
_entity_poly.pdbx_seq_one_letter_code
_entity_poly.pdbx_strand_id
1 'polypeptide(L)'
;MRPLTANRPKVMLPIANRPIVEHLLLELREAGIGEFIFIVGYCDEQVRSYFSAGEKWGVSIAYSDQRKQLGTADAIRQVGGMVDGNFIVVNGDVVVDRVDIEKLMTGKHNTMSVIEVKDPRGLGMVEIAGGKVVNIHEKTENPPSVMANAGLYLFTPAVFDAIERTEKSPRGEYEITESLKILMQSGDGLYCQELRSWLDLSYPWDLLAANESMLAGLEPQNLGEVESNVVLRGPVAVGRGTVVRSGAYIVGPVIIGENCDVGPNCYIRPSTAIGDGCHIGAAVEVKNSIIMKNTKIPHFNYVGDSVIGEGCNLGAGTKIANLRLDKKNVRVAGIDTRRRKLGAILGDHVETGINASINVGCTVGNNTFLGPGVVASGVILPDSQIF
;
A
#
# COMPACT_ATOMS: atom_id res chain seq x y z
N MET A 1 -5.78 4.56 -6.65
CA MET A 1 -5.85 4.59 -5.18
C MET A 1 -6.91 5.53 -4.57
N ARG A 2 -7.54 6.44 -5.34
CA ARG A 2 -8.69 7.20 -4.83
C ARG A 2 -9.82 6.25 -4.41
N PRO A 3 -10.59 6.57 -3.33
CA PRO A 3 -10.59 7.85 -2.58
C PRO A 3 -9.46 7.99 -1.56
N LEU A 4 -8.77 6.94 -1.17
CA LEU A 4 -7.82 6.90 -0.05
C LEU A 4 -6.62 7.86 -0.19
N THR A 5 -6.27 8.24 -1.43
CA THR A 5 -5.15 9.15 -1.74
C THR A 5 -5.61 10.56 -2.11
N ALA A 6 -6.81 10.96 -1.72
CA ALA A 6 -7.31 12.30 -2.03
C ALA A 6 -6.56 13.39 -1.24
N ASN A 7 -6.10 13.07 -0.05
CA ASN A 7 -5.48 14.00 0.91
C ASN A 7 -4.17 13.46 1.51
N ARG A 8 -3.60 12.38 0.95
CA ARG A 8 -2.31 11.80 1.38
C ARG A 8 -1.57 11.15 0.22
N PRO A 9 -0.22 11.07 0.28
CA PRO A 9 0.54 10.30 -0.69
C PRO A 9 0.21 8.81 -0.59
N LYS A 10 0.26 8.11 -1.72
CA LYS A 10 0.03 6.66 -1.80
C LYS A 10 0.91 5.87 -0.83
N VAL A 11 2.17 6.26 -0.73
CA VAL A 11 3.19 5.62 0.12
C VAL A 11 2.90 5.71 1.62
N MET A 12 2.00 6.62 2.03
CA MET A 12 1.55 6.79 3.42
C MET A 12 0.29 6.01 3.75
N LEU A 13 -0.28 5.27 2.81
CA LEU A 13 -1.38 4.34 3.11
C LEU A 13 -0.89 3.23 4.04
N PRO A 14 -1.66 2.88 5.10
CA PRO A 14 -1.22 1.87 6.05
C PRO A 14 -1.50 0.45 5.55
N ILE A 15 -0.54 -0.44 5.77
CA ILE A 15 -0.67 -1.90 5.75
C ILE A 15 -0.09 -2.42 7.06
N ALA A 16 -0.76 -3.34 7.74
CA ALA A 16 -0.39 -3.79 9.08
C ALA A 16 -0.06 -2.61 10.04
N ASN A 17 -0.87 -1.55 9.99
CA ASN A 17 -0.78 -0.30 10.78
C ASN A 17 0.49 0.55 10.57
N ARG A 18 1.27 0.32 9.50
CA ARG A 18 2.43 1.15 9.14
C ARG A 18 2.30 1.64 7.71
N PRO A 19 2.79 2.85 7.39
CA PRO A 19 2.87 3.31 6.01
C PRO A 19 3.60 2.32 5.09
N ILE A 20 3.18 2.18 3.84
CA ILE A 20 3.83 1.31 2.85
C ILE A 20 5.33 1.57 2.81
N VAL A 21 5.73 2.85 2.71
CA VAL A 21 7.15 3.23 2.61
C VAL A 21 7.95 2.94 3.90
N GLU A 22 7.29 2.81 5.06
CA GLU A 22 7.99 2.41 6.28
C GLU A 22 8.42 0.94 6.23
N HIS A 23 7.56 0.05 5.71
CA HIS A 23 7.95 -1.34 5.49
C HIS A 23 9.17 -1.44 4.58
N LEU A 24 9.16 -0.69 3.48
CA LEU A 24 10.28 -0.64 2.55
C LEU A 24 11.57 -0.10 3.21
N LEU A 25 11.46 0.99 3.97
CA LEU A 25 12.58 1.58 4.71
C LEU A 25 13.19 0.56 5.68
N LEU A 26 12.36 -0.20 6.38
CA LEU A 26 12.82 -1.22 7.33
C LEU A 26 13.57 -2.35 6.62
N GLU A 27 13.08 -2.85 5.49
CA GLU A 27 13.76 -3.89 4.71
C GLU A 27 15.12 -3.40 4.17
N LEU A 28 15.18 -2.16 3.66
CA LEU A 28 16.41 -1.52 3.20
C LEU A 28 17.41 -1.32 4.35
N ARG A 29 16.94 -0.88 5.51
CA ARG A 29 17.78 -0.73 6.72
C ARG A 29 18.35 -2.07 7.18
N GLU A 30 17.53 -3.11 7.26
CA GLU A 30 17.96 -4.45 7.64
C GLU A 30 18.96 -5.06 6.61
N ALA A 31 18.88 -4.63 5.35
CA ALA A 31 19.88 -4.95 4.33
C ALA A 31 21.20 -4.14 4.49
N GLY A 32 21.27 -3.21 5.46
CA GLY A 32 22.47 -2.44 5.77
C GLY A 32 22.53 -1.04 5.16
N ILE A 33 21.43 -0.54 4.59
CA ILE A 33 21.36 0.83 4.05
C ILE A 33 20.98 1.78 5.19
N GLY A 34 21.85 2.74 5.49
CA GLY A 34 21.68 3.71 6.57
C GLY A 34 21.37 5.15 6.11
N GLU A 35 21.58 5.45 4.83
CA GLU A 35 21.39 6.80 4.27
C GLU A 35 20.33 6.77 3.17
N PHE A 36 19.36 7.67 3.28
CA PHE A 36 18.23 7.73 2.38
C PHE A 36 18.03 9.15 1.85
N ILE A 37 17.62 9.24 0.59
CA ILE A 37 17.09 10.47 0.00
C ILE A 37 15.65 10.20 -0.42
N PHE A 38 14.71 10.84 0.25
CA PHE A 38 13.30 10.76 -0.11
C PHE A 38 12.97 11.84 -1.15
N ILE A 39 12.61 11.44 -2.36
CA ILE A 39 12.12 12.34 -3.39
C ILE A 39 10.62 12.48 -3.18
N VAL A 40 10.19 13.68 -2.82
CA VAL A 40 8.82 13.96 -2.38
C VAL A 40 8.16 15.01 -3.27
N GLY A 41 6.84 15.06 -3.25
CA GLY A 41 6.06 15.99 -4.06
C GLY A 41 4.65 16.18 -3.51
N TYR A 42 3.67 15.41 -3.96
CA TYR A 42 2.28 15.54 -3.53
C TYR A 42 2.11 15.26 -2.03
N CYS A 43 1.54 16.22 -1.28
CA CYS A 43 1.30 16.12 0.18
C CYS A 43 2.55 15.70 0.97
N ASP A 44 3.74 16.20 0.59
CA ASP A 44 5.04 15.83 1.14
C ASP A 44 5.18 16.12 2.65
N GLU A 45 4.44 17.08 3.17
CA GLU A 45 4.41 17.43 4.59
C GLU A 45 4.10 16.22 5.49
N GLN A 46 3.26 15.30 5.03
CA GLN A 46 2.92 14.08 5.78
C GLN A 46 4.12 13.12 5.84
N VAL A 47 4.88 12.99 4.76
CA VAL A 47 6.09 12.17 4.72
C VAL A 47 7.15 12.78 5.62
N ARG A 48 7.41 14.08 5.48
CA ARG A 48 8.42 14.81 6.27
C ARG A 48 8.11 14.79 7.78
N SER A 49 6.85 15.03 8.16
CA SER A 49 6.46 15.02 9.58
C SER A 49 6.53 13.62 10.19
N TYR A 50 6.25 12.58 9.42
CA TYR A 50 6.29 11.20 9.89
C TYR A 50 7.72 10.68 10.06
N PHE A 51 8.58 10.91 9.07
CA PHE A 51 9.94 10.36 9.04
C PHE A 51 11.00 11.29 9.62
N SER A 52 10.75 12.59 9.67
CA SER A 52 11.71 13.60 10.14
C SER A 52 13.10 13.39 9.49
N ALA A 53 14.18 13.37 10.22
CA ALA A 53 15.51 13.05 9.71
C ALA A 53 15.89 11.55 9.86
N GLY A 54 14.96 10.69 10.28
CA GLY A 54 15.13 9.23 10.30
C GLY A 54 15.56 8.65 11.64
N GLU A 55 15.76 9.46 12.67
CA GLU A 55 16.32 9.04 13.96
C GLU A 55 15.51 7.91 14.61
N LYS A 56 14.19 7.97 14.51
CA LYS A 56 13.28 6.93 15.05
C LYS A 56 13.58 5.55 14.50
N TRP A 57 14.08 5.46 13.27
CA TRP A 57 14.41 4.21 12.58
C TRP A 57 15.90 3.89 12.60
N GLY A 58 16.75 4.77 13.20
CA GLY A 58 18.19 4.59 13.24
C GLY A 58 18.88 4.77 11.90
N VAL A 59 18.33 5.63 11.05
CA VAL A 59 18.83 5.96 9.70
C VAL A 59 18.93 7.48 9.54
N SER A 60 19.59 7.93 8.47
CA SER A 60 19.65 9.33 8.05
C SER A 60 18.76 9.53 6.81
N ILE A 61 17.84 10.49 6.84
CA ILE A 61 16.94 10.81 5.72
C ILE A 61 17.13 12.26 5.30
N ALA A 62 17.58 12.45 4.09
CA ALA A 62 17.52 13.73 3.36
C ALA A 62 16.29 13.77 2.45
N TYR A 63 15.87 14.96 2.08
CA TYR A 63 14.69 15.15 1.22
C TYR A 63 15.07 15.96 -0.01
N SER A 64 14.52 15.57 -1.15
CA SER A 64 14.59 16.31 -2.40
C SER A 64 13.19 16.54 -2.98
N ASP A 65 12.94 17.76 -3.46
CA ASP A 65 11.60 18.17 -3.90
C ASP A 65 11.43 17.98 -5.41
N GLN A 66 10.56 17.09 -5.81
CA GLN A 66 10.04 17.09 -7.18
C GLN A 66 8.81 18.00 -7.25
N ARG A 67 9.02 19.30 -7.46
CA ARG A 67 7.95 20.33 -7.46
C ARG A 67 6.89 20.11 -8.54
N LYS A 68 7.28 19.54 -9.67
CA LYS A 68 6.37 19.13 -10.77
C LYS A 68 6.58 17.66 -11.03
N GLN A 69 5.51 16.91 -11.03
CA GLN A 69 5.55 15.46 -11.31
C GLN A 69 5.76 15.24 -12.82
N LEU A 70 7.03 15.36 -13.25
CA LEU A 70 7.42 15.24 -14.67
C LEU A 70 7.87 13.83 -15.06
N GLY A 71 7.74 12.85 -14.17
CA GLY A 71 8.07 11.45 -14.41
C GLY A 71 9.18 10.93 -13.50
N THR A 72 9.46 9.63 -13.60
CA THR A 72 10.38 8.90 -12.71
C THR A 72 11.86 9.22 -12.98
N ALA A 73 12.27 9.45 -14.22
CA ALA A 73 13.62 9.90 -14.53
C ALA A 73 13.88 11.32 -13.99
N ASP A 74 12.88 12.21 -14.11
CA ASP A 74 12.99 13.56 -13.56
C ASP A 74 13.11 13.52 -12.02
N ALA A 75 12.41 12.61 -11.35
CA ALA A 75 12.58 12.41 -9.91
C ALA A 75 14.03 12.05 -9.55
N ILE A 76 14.63 11.07 -10.23
CA ILE A 76 16.01 10.65 -9.98
C ILE A 76 17.00 11.76 -10.33
N ARG A 77 16.74 12.56 -11.34
CA ARG A 77 17.56 13.74 -11.70
C ARG A 77 17.78 14.70 -10.52
N GLN A 78 16.75 14.87 -9.67
CA GLN A 78 16.81 15.79 -8.51
C GLN A 78 17.94 15.46 -7.53
N VAL A 79 18.47 14.25 -7.55
CA VAL A 79 19.49 13.79 -6.59
C VAL A 79 20.88 13.59 -7.19
N GLY A 80 21.09 13.97 -8.48
CA GLY A 80 22.35 13.75 -9.18
C GLY A 80 23.59 14.37 -8.52
N GLY A 81 23.43 15.45 -7.74
CA GLY A 81 24.52 16.08 -6.97
C GLY A 81 24.59 15.64 -5.50
N MET A 82 23.75 14.68 -5.07
CA MET A 82 23.63 14.25 -3.69
C MET A 82 24.14 12.83 -3.46
N VAL A 83 24.48 12.10 -4.51
CA VAL A 83 24.93 10.70 -4.43
C VAL A 83 26.30 10.53 -5.04
N ASP A 84 27.16 9.79 -4.34
CA ASP A 84 28.51 9.41 -4.76
C ASP A 84 28.60 7.88 -4.87
N GLY A 85 29.09 7.39 -6.02
CA GLY A 85 29.22 5.95 -6.26
C GLY A 85 27.91 5.26 -6.64
N ASN A 86 27.83 3.95 -6.41
CA ASN A 86 26.64 3.17 -6.71
C ASN A 86 25.54 3.40 -5.66
N PHE A 87 24.30 3.46 -6.10
CA PHE A 87 23.16 3.70 -5.23
C PHE A 87 21.94 2.88 -5.67
N ILE A 88 21.04 2.66 -4.72
CA ILE A 88 19.77 1.99 -4.97
C ILE A 88 18.67 3.02 -5.18
N VAL A 89 17.86 2.82 -6.21
CA VAL A 89 16.60 3.53 -6.44
C VAL A 89 15.46 2.54 -6.28
N VAL A 90 14.45 2.92 -5.53
CA VAL A 90 13.25 2.11 -5.34
C VAL A 90 11.98 2.95 -5.34
N ASN A 91 10.95 2.45 -6.00
CA ASN A 91 9.63 3.06 -5.94
C ASN A 91 9.06 2.89 -4.53
N GLY A 92 8.60 3.99 -3.92
CA GLY A 92 8.11 3.98 -2.54
C GLY A 92 6.80 3.21 -2.30
N ASP A 93 6.18 2.69 -3.36
CA ASP A 93 4.89 2.01 -3.34
C ASP A 93 4.98 0.50 -3.66
N VAL A 94 6.17 -0.07 -3.53
CA VAL A 94 6.41 -1.51 -3.67
C VAL A 94 6.79 -2.15 -2.33
N VAL A 95 6.51 -3.43 -2.21
CA VAL A 95 6.97 -4.25 -1.09
C VAL A 95 7.92 -5.29 -1.66
N VAL A 96 9.15 -5.30 -1.15
CA VAL A 96 10.23 -6.21 -1.56
C VAL A 96 10.89 -6.83 -0.33
N ASP A 97 11.51 -7.99 -0.51
CA ASP A 97 12.15 -8.75 0.57
C ASP A 97 13.62 -8.30 0.72
N ARG A 98 14.09 -8.22 1.97
CA ARG A 98 15.48 -7.88 2.31
C ARG A 98 16.52 -8.70 1.53
N VAL A 99 16.30 -10.00 1.38
CA VAL A 99 17.26 -10.88 0.70
C VAL A 99 17.45 -10.51 -0.77
N ASP A 100 16.39 -10.02 -1.42
CA ASP A 100 16.49 -9.52 -2.80
C ASP A 100 17.24 -8.20 -2.88
N ILE A 101 17.12 -7.34 -1.86
CA ILE A 101 17.89 -6.09 -1.72
C ILE A 101 19.37 -6.41 -1.49
N GLU A 102 19.69 -7.29 -0.53
CA GLU A 102 21.06 -7.72 -0.23
C GLU A 102 21.75 -8.28 -1.49
N LYS A 103 21.04 -9.10 -2.26
CA LYS A 103 21.55 -9.65 -3.53
C LYS A 103 21.83 -8.54 -4.55
N LEU A 104 20.92 -7.56 -4.68
CA LEU A 104 21.08 -6.43 -5.59
C LEU A 104 22.32 -5.59 -5.22
N MET A 105 22.57 -5.37 -3.93
CA MET A 105 23.72 -4.62 -3.43
C MET A 105 25.09 -5.25 -3.79
N THR A 106 25.13 -6.55 -4.08
CA THR A 106 26.39 -7.20 -4.52
C THR A 106 26.76 -6.86 -5.97
N GLY A 107 25.84 -6.24 -6.72
CA GLY A 107 26.01 -5.86 -8.12
C GLY A 107 27.06 -4.76 -8.30
N LYS A 108 27.72 -4.75 -9.46
CA LYS A 108 28.72 -3.74 -9.85
C LYS A 108 28.29 -2.88 -11.03
N HIS A 109 27.22 -3.27 -11.69
CA HIS A 109 26.72 -2.67 -12.92
C HIS A 109 25.28 -2.16 -12.73
N ASN A 110 24.84 -1.28 -13.62
CA ASN A 110 23.44 -0.90 -13.67
C ASN A 110 22.56 -2.14 -13.79
N THR A 111 21.72 -2.36 -12.80
CA THR A 111 20.88 -3.56 -12.68
C THR A 111 19.43 -3.16 -12.40
N MET A 112 18.50 -3.73 -13.14
CA MET A 112 17.07 -3.62 -12.92
C MET A 112 16.54 -4.89 -12.26
N SER A 113 15.74 -4.74 -11.22
CA SER A 113 15.01 -5.88 -10.66
C SER A 113 13.76 -6.16 -11.49
N VAL A 114 13.52 -7.44 -11.73
CA VAL A 114 12.41 -7.95 -12.54
C VAL A 114 11.68 -9.06 -11.79
N ILE A 115 10.44 -9.30 -12.16
CA ILE A 115 9.64 -10.38 -11.60
C ILE A 115 8.67 -10.96 -12.63
N GLU A 116 8.46 -12.26 -12.58
CA GLU A 116 7.43 -12.91 -13.39
C GLU A 116 6.03 -12.56 -12.86
N VAL A 117 5.16 -12.07 -13.75
CA VAL A 117 3.78 -11.71 -13.40
C VAL A 117 2.77 -12.49 -14.25
N LYS A 118 1.65 -12.84 -13.62
CA LYS A 118 0.53 -13.52 -14.30
C LYS A 118 -0.26 -12.59 -15.22
N ASP A 119 -0.24 -11.31 -14.92
CA ASP A 119 -0.92 -10.29 -15.72
C ASP A 119 -0.01 -9.11 -16.00
N PRO A 120 0.42 -8.96 -17.24
CA PRO A 120 1.36 -7.93 -17.64
C PRO A 120 0.71 -6.55 -17.86
N ARG A 121 -0.61 -6.44 -17.83
CA ARG A 121 -1.32 -5.21 -18.18
C ARG A 121 -1.01 -4.07 -17.23
N GLY A 122 -0.65 -2.92 -17.78
CA GLY A 122 -0.37 -1.71 -17.02
C GLY A 122 1.02 -1.65 -16.39
N LEU A 123 1.85 -2.66 -16.60
CA LEU A 123 3.23 -2.72 -16.13
C LEU A 123 4.22 -2.48 -17.27
N GLY A 124 5.43 -2.05 -16.93
CA GLY A 124 6.57 -2.04 -17.84
C GLY A 124 7.11 -3.47 -17.96
N MET A 125 7.05 -4.07 -19.14
CA MET A 125 7.48 -5.45 -19.39
C MET A 125 8.87 -5.49 -19.99
N VAL A 126 9.64 -6.53 -19.68
CA VAL A 126 11.07 -6.60 -19.95
C VAL A 126 11.41 -7.89 -20.71
N GLU A 127 12.15 -7.78 -21.83
CA GLU A 127 12.77 -8.91 -22.49
C GLU A 127 14.21 -9.09 -22.00
N ILE A 128 14.60 -10.33 -21.72
CA ILE A 128 15.87 -10.67 -21.11
C ILE A 128 16.59 -11.71 -21.98
N ALA A 129 17.87 -11.48 -22.22
CA ALA A 129 18.76 -12.45 -22.86
C ALA A 129 20.15 -12.42 -22.16
N GLY A 130 20.67 -13.60 -21.82
CA GLY A 130 22.01 -13.73 -21.20
C GLY A 130 22.18 -12.95 -19.90
N GLY A 131 21.11 -12.78 -19.09
CA GLY A 131 21.15 -12.03 -17.84
C GLY A 131 21.14 -10.50 -18.01
N LYS A 132 20.92 -10.02 -19.23
CA LYS A 132 20.78 -8.58 -19.54
C LYS A 132 19.40 -8.29 -20.09
N VAL A 133 18.96 -7.07 -19.83
CA VAL A 133 17.74 -6.51 -20.44
C VAL A 133 18.05 -6.16 -21.90
N VAL A 134 17.25 -6.68 -22.83
CA VAL A 134 17.41 -6.42 -24.27
C VAL A 134 16.31 -5.52 -24.82
N ASN A 135 15.14 -5.46 -24.15
CA ASN A 135 14.08 -4.54 -24.54
C ASN A 135 13.16 -4.23 -23.34
N ILE A 136 12.50 -3.07 -23.37
CA ILE A 136 11.53 -2.62 -22.36
C ILE A 136 10.27 -2.12 -23.09
N HIS A 137 9.13 -2.67 -22.72
CA HIS A 137 7.82 -2.35 -23.26
C HIS A 137 6.98 -1.65 -22.19
N GLU A 138 6.86 -0.34 -22.27
CA GLU A 138 6.11 0.44 -21.28
C GLU A 138 4.62 0.35 -21.55
N LYS A 139 3.88 -0.28 -20.64
CA LYS A 139 2.40 -0.34 -20.60
C LYS A 139 1.71 -0.73 -21.91
N THR A 140 2.28 -1.67 -22.64
CA THR A 140 1.66 -2.21 -23.88
C THR A 140 0.53 -3.18 -23.56
N GLU A 141 -0.50 -3.24 -24.41
CA GLU A 141 -1.66 -4.14 -24.21
C GLU A 141 -1.27 -5.62 -24.30
N ASN A 142 -0.38 -5.96 -25.23
CA ASN A 142 0.07 -7.34 -25.48
C ASN A 142 1.61 -7.38 -25.48
N PRO A 143 2.25 -7.35 -24.33
CA PRO A 143 3.71 -7.41 -24.26
C PRO A 143 4.22 -8.82 -24.61
N PRO A 144 5.42 -8.92 -25.23
CA PRO A 144 5.99 -10.21 -25.62
C PRO A 144 6.62 -10.98 -24.46
N SER A 145 6.60 -10.44 -23.25
CA SER A 145 7.22 -10.98 -22.04
C SER A 145 6.24 -11.02 -20.89
N VAL A 146 6.50 -11.90 -19.92
CA VAL A 146 5.82 -11.97 -18.62
C VAL A 146 6.68 -11.40 -17.48
N MET A 147 7.89 -10.93 -17.80
CA MET A 147 8.79 -10.32 -16.81
C MET A 147 8.49 -8.83 -16.68
N ALA A 148 8.07 -8.40 -15.49
CA ALA A 148 7.77 -7.02 -15.18
C ALA A 148 8.96 -6.29 -14.55
N ASN A 149 9.10 -5.01 -14.83
CA ASN A 149 9.96 -4.09 -14.10
C ASN A 149 9.42 -3.92 -12.67
N ALA A 150 10.19 -4.32 -11.68
CA ALA A 150 9.78 -4.30 -10.26
C ALA A 150 9.99 -2.94 -9.58
N GLY A 151 10.54 -1.94 -10.26
CA GLY A 151 10.75 -0.62 -9.68
C GLY A 151 11.83 -0.55 -8.60
N LEU A 152 12.77 -1.48 -8.60
CA LEU A 152 13.96 -1.51 -7.75
C LEU A 152 15.21 -1.63 -8.62
N TYR A 153 16.19 -0.75 -8.44
CA TYR A 153 17.35 -0.64 -9.30
C TYR A 153 18.63 -0.44 -8.48
N LEU A 154 19.72 -1.00 -8.96
CA LEU A 154 21.08 -0.58 -8.61
C LEU A 154 21.62 0.27 -9.76
N PHE A 155 22.00 1.49 -9.49
CA PHE A 155 22.60 2.37 -10.49
C PHE A 155 24.03 2.75 -10.16
N THR A 156 24.85 2.87 -11.19
CA THR A 156 26.10 3.63 -11.16
C THR A 156 25.81 5.09 -11.53
N PRO A 157 26.72 6.03 -11.26
CA PRO A 157 26.55 7.43 -11.67
C PRO A 157 26.29 7.65 -13.17
N ALA A 158 26.65 6.70 -14.03
CA ALA A 158 26.39 6.76 -15.47
C ALA A 158 24.86 6.86 -15.82
N VAL A 159 23.98 6.53 -14.85
CA VAL A 159 22.54 6.71 -15.07
C VAL A 159 22.18 8.19 -15.26
N PHE A 160 22.89 9.12 -14.62
CA PHE A 160 22.59 10.54 -14.76
C PHE A 160 22.83 11.07 -16.18
N ASP A 161 23.89 10.58 -16.85
CA ASP A 161 24.15 10.93 -18.27
C ASP A 161 23.01 10.41 -19.18
N ALA A 162 22.46 9.23 -18.87
CA ALA A 162 21.32 8.70 -19.60
C ALA A 162 20.03 9.51 -19.32
N ILE A 163 19.82 9.93 -18.06
CA ILE A 163 18.69 10.76 -17.65
C ILE A 163 18.73 12.13 -18.34
N GLU A 164 19.89 12.76 -18.43
CA GLU A 164 20.03 14.05 -19.13
C GLU A 164 19.69 13.97 -20.63
N ARG A 165 19.89 12.79 -21.23
CA ARG A 165 19.56 12.52 -22.64
C ARG A 165 18.15 12.02 -22.86
N THR A 166 17.39 11.80 -21.77
CA THR A 166 16.02 11.27 -21.84
C THR A 166 15.06 12.32 -22.36
N GLU A 167 14.33 11.98 -23.40
CA GLU A 167 13.24 12.78 -23.95
C GLU A 167 11.91 12.46 -23.28
N LYS A 168 10.93 13.34 -23.44
CA LYS A 168 9.57 13.07 -22.94
C LYS A 168 8.91 11.97 -23.74
N SER A 169 8.31 11.03 -23.02
CA SER A 169 7.46 10.01 -23.62
C SER A 169 6.19 10.58 -24.25
N PRO A 170 5.42 9.82 -25.05
CA PRO A 170 4.12 10.24 -25.55
C PRO A 170 3.13 10.70 -24.48
N ARG A 171 3.34 10.32 -23.21
CA ARG A 171 2.57 10.76 -22.04
C ARG A 171 3.01 12.13 -21.49
N GLY A 172 4.08 12.71 -22.06
CA GLY A 172 4.63 14.00 -21.63
C GLY A 172 5.53 13.92 -20.38
N GLU A 173 5.95 12.73 -19.99
CA GLU A 173 6.76 12.44 -18.81
C GLU A 173 8.18 11.99 -19.18
N TYR A 174 9.18 12.33 -18.35
CA TYR A 174 10.51 11.76 -18.39
C TYR A 174 10.53 10.43 -17.63
N GLU A 175 10.37 9.34 -18.35
CA GLU A 175 10.25 8.01 -17.76
C GLU A 175 11.62 7.36 -17.59
N ILE A 176 11.85 6.72 -16.45
CA ILE A 176 13.11 6.01 -16.21
C ILE A 176 13.33 4.89 -17.23
N THR A 177 12.27 4.28 -17.75
CA THR A 177 12.35 3.24 -18.79
C THR A 177 12.99 3.74 -20.08
N GLU A 178 12.81 5.02 -20.44
CA GLU A 178 13.50 5.62 -21.59
C GLU A 178 15.01 5.85 -21.28
N SER A 179 15.35 6.28 -20.06
CA SER A 179 16.76 6.37 -19.63
C SER A 179 17.44 5.01 -19.65
N LEU A 180 16.71 3.95 -19.22
CA LEU A 180 17.22 2.58 -19.24
C LEU A 180 17.49 2.08 -20.66
N LYS A 181 16.68 2.44 -21.66
CA LYS A 181 16.96 2.13 -23.07
C LYS A 181 18.25 2.80 -23.57
N ILE A 182 18.54 4.03 -23.11
CA ILE A 182 19.82 4.70 -23.41
C ILE A 182 20.98 3.96 -22.75
N LEU A 183 20.85 3.52 -21.50
CA LEU A 183 21.86 2.71 -20.80
C LEU A 183 22.12 1.36 -21.49
N MET A 184 21.10 0.71 -22.04
CA MET A 184 21.25 -0.55 -22.77
C MET A 184 22.13 -0.40 -24.02
N GLN A 185 22.14 0.77 -24.62
CA GLN A 185 22.97 1.09 -25.79
C GLN A 185 24.40 1.48 -25.41
N SER A 186 24.68 1.75 -24.13
CA SER A 186 26.03 2.02 -23.64
C SER A 186 26.83 0.71 -23.48
N GLY A 187 28.16 0.78 -23.47
CA GLY A 187 29.04 -0.40 -23.50
C GLY A 187 28.82 -1.43 -22.40
N ASP A 188 28.38 -0.99 -21.20
CA ASP A 188 28.15 -1.87 -20.05
C ASP A 188 26.79 -2.59 -20.10
N GLY A 189 25.81 -2.01 -20.78
CA GLY A 189 24.45 -2.53 -20.86
C GLY A 189 23.67 -2.42 -19.54
N LEU A 190 22.48 -3.04 -19.49
CA LEU A 190 21.63 -3.11 -18.31
C LEU A 190 21.43 -4.57 -17.89
N TYR A 191 21.89 -4.92 -16.69
CA TYR A 191 21.69 -6.25 -16.12
C TYR A 191 20.31 -6.40 -15.51
N CYS A 192 19.88 -7.63 -15.27
CA CYS A 192 18.64 -7.89 -14.56
C CYS A 192 18.86 -8.82 -13.37
N GLN A 193 18.06 -8.62 -12.32
CA GLN A 193 17.95 -9.50 -11.19
C GLN A 193 16.48 -9.87 -10.97
N GLU A 194 16.17 -11.15 -10.99
CA GLU A 194 14.84 -11.64 -10.67
C GLU A 194 14.64 -11.63 -9.15
N LEU A 195 13.48 -11.05 -8.72
CA LEU A 195 13.01 -11.03 -7.35
C LEU A 195 12.24 -12.29 -7.03
N ARG A 196 12.25 -12.70 -5.75
CA ARG A 196 11.47 -13.83 -5.22
C ARG A 196 10.05 -13.43 -4.87
N SER A 197 9.86 -12.20 -4.42
CA SER A 197 8.57 -11.65 -4.04
C SER A 197 8.48 -10.16 -4.37
N TRP A 198 7.28 -9.74 -4.74
CA TRP A 198 7.00 -8.35 -5.07
C TRP A 198 5.50 -8.09 -5.00
N LEU A 199 5.10 -6.99 -4.42
CA LEU A 199 3.74 -6.52 -4.43
C LEU A 199 3.72 -5.09 -5.00
N ASP A 200 3.02 -4.92 -6.13
CA ASP A 200 2.66 -3.61 -6.66
C ASP A 200 1.28 -3.21 -6.12
N LEU A 201 1.22 -2.04 -5.55
CA LEU A 201 0.00 -1.53 -4.91
C LEU A 201 -0.69 -0.52 -5.83
N SER A 202 -1.13 -0.96 -7.00
CA SER A 202 -1.76 -0.10 -8.01
C SER A 202 -3.18 0.32 -7.66
N TYR A 203 -3.95 -0.53 -7.00
CA TYR A 203 -5.36 -0.32 -6.68
C TYR A 203 -5.64 -0.38 -5.17
N PRO A 204 -6.73 0.26 -4.68
CA PRO A 204 -7.07 0.24 -3.26
C PRO A 204 -7.25 -1.17 -2.67
N TRP A 205 -7.73 -2.13 -3.44
CA TRP A 205 -7.92 -3.51 -3.00
C TRP A 205 -6.62 -4.32 -2.92
N ASP A 206 -5.52 -3.83 -3.54
CA ASP A 206 -4.20 -4.47 -3.42
C ASP A 206 -3.66 -4.32 -2.00
N LEU A 207 -4.08 -3.28 -1.28
CA LEU A 207 -3.75 -3.09 0.14
C LEU A 207 -4.18 -4.29 0.99
N LEU A 208 -5.28 -4.96 0.65
CA LEU A 208 -5.74 -6.15 1.40
C LEU A 208 -4.77 -7.32 1.23
N ALA A 209 -4.25 -7.55 0.01
CA ALA A 209 -3.25 -8.60 -0.21
C ALA A 209 -1.92 -8.29 0.48
N ALA A 210 -1.49 -7.03 0.44
CA ALA A 210 -0.30 -6.60 1.15
C ALA A 210 -0.47 -6.73 2.67
N ASN A 211 -1.63 -6.36 3.21
CA ASN A 211 -1.95 -6.52 4.62
C ASN A 211 -1.97 -8.00 5.05
N GLU A 212 -2.57 -8.88 4.25
CA GLU A 212 -2.54 -10.33 4.44
C GLU A 212 -1.10 -10.85 4.51
N SER A 213 -0.24 -10.43 3.57
CA SER A 213 1.16 -10.83 3.50
C SER A 213 1.96 -10.33 4.71
N MET A 214 1.83 -9.06 5.08
CA MET A 214 2.53 -8.50 6.23
C MET A 214 2.10 -9.13 7.55
N LEU A 215 0.82 -9.40 7.72
CA LEU A 215 0.29 -10.01 8.93
C LEU A 215 0.61 -11.51 9.04
N ALA A 216 0.99 -12.20 7.97
CA ALA A 216 1.35 -13.62 8.01
C ALA A 216 2.54 -13.91 8.93
N GLY A 217 3.46 -12.95 9.07
CA GLY A 217 4.61 -13.00 9.98
C GLY A 217 4.40 -12.28 11.31
N LEU A 218 3.14 -11.95 11.67
CA LEU A 218 2.87 -11.20 12.90
C LEU A 218 3.24 -12.01 14.14
N GLU A 219 4.09 -11.42 14.99
CA GLU A 219 4.35 -11.97 16.33
C GLU A 219 3.30 -11.45 17.33
N PRO A 220 2.77 -12.33 18.20
CA PRO A 220 1.80 -11.89 19.19
C PRO A 220 2.44 -10.93 20.20
N GLN A 221 1.74 -9.84 20.49
CA GLN A 221 2.18 -8.83 21.45
C GLN A 221 0.98 -8.24 22.19
N ASN A 222 1.10 -8.02 23.49
CA ASN A 222 0.08 -7.32 24.25
C ASN A 222 0.72 -6.19 25.07
N LEU A 223 0.45 -4.96 24.66
CA LEU A 223 0.87 -3.72 25.34
C LEU A 223 -0.33 -2.96 25.92
N GLY A 224 -1.56 -3.45 25.71
CA GLY A 224 -2.80 -2.88 26.19
C GLY A 224 -3.39 -3.61 27.38
N GLU A 225 -4.63 -3.33 27.67
CA GLU A 225 -5.45 -4.02 28.68
C GLU A 225 -6.38 -5.02 28.00
N VAL A 226 -6.38 -6.27 28.46
CA VAL A 226 -7.27 -7.33 27.98
C VAL A 226 -8.11 -7.80 29.15
N GLU A 227 -9.42 -7.49 29.14
CA GLU A 227 -10.33 -7.85 30.22
C GLU A 227 -10.54 -9.37 30.32
N SER A 228 -11.09 -9.81 31.45
CA SER A 228 -11.49 -11.21 31.62
C SER A 228 -12.53 -11.65 30.59
N ASN A 229 -12.54 -12.96 30.24
CA ASN A 229 -13.41 -13.55 29.22
C ASN A 229 -13.18 -13.08 27.78
N VAL A 230 -12.08 -12.42 27.49
CA VAL A 230 -11.60 -12.22 26.12
C VAL A 230 -10.94 -13.50 25.60
N VAL A 231 -11.20 -13.86 24.35
CA VAL A 231 -10.56 -15.01 23.70
C VAL A 231 -9.67 -14.50 22.56
N LEU A 232 -8.36 -14.69 22.71
CA LEU A 232 -7.37 -14.46 21.66
C LEU A 232 -6.88 -15.79 21.11
N ARG A 233 -6.97 -16.02 19.80
CA ARG A 233 -6.47 -17.21 19.12
C ARG A 233 -5.52 -16.85 17.97
N GLY A 234 -4.36 -17.49 17.91
CA GLY A 234 -3.30 -17.19 16.94
C GLY A 234 -2.60 -15.86 17.25
N PRO A 235 -1.82 -15.33 16.31
CA PRO A 235 -1.05 -14.11 16.54
C PRO A 235 -1.97 -12.88 16.57
N VAL A 236 -2.04 -12.24 17.74
CA VAL A 236 -2.75 -10.96 17.94
C VAL A 236 -1.80 -9.98 18.59
N ALA A 237 -1.65 -8.80 17.97
CA ALA A 237 -0.91 -7.70 18.55
C ALA A 237 -1.88 -6.60 19.02
N VAL A 238 -1.73 -6.15 20.28
CA VAL A 238 -2.55 -5.11 20.91
C VAL A 238 -1.65 -3.97 21.34
N GLY A 239 -1.94 -2.77 20.84
CA GLY A 239 -1.17 -1.55 21.10
C GLY A 239 -1.38 -0.95 22.50
N ARG A 240 -0.52 0.01 22.85
CA ARG A 240 -0.56 0.71 24.14
C ARG A 240 -1.87 1.50 24.31
N GLY A 241 -2.39 1.54 25.53
CA GLY A 241 -3.61 2.26 25.86
C GLY A 241 -4.88 1.68 25.24
N THR A 242 -4.78 0.58 24.50
CA THR A 242 -5.93 -0.14 23.95
C THR A 242 -6.57 -1.01 25.04
N VAL A 243 -7.91 -0.98 25.10
CA VAL A 243 -8.70 -1.84 25.97
C VAL A 243 -9.50 -2.85 25.11
N VAL A 244 -9.27 -4.13 25.33
CA VAL A 244 -10.07 -5.21 24.75
C VAL A 244 -11.05 -5.72 25.80
N ARG A 245 -12.34 -5.48 25.55
CA ARG A 245 -13.41 -5.68 26.53
C ARG A 245 -13.92 -7.11 26.54
N SER A 246 -14.49 -7.48 27.67
CA SER A 246 -15.03 -8.82 27.95
C SER A 246 -15.96 -9.35 26.83
N GLY A 247 -15.83 -10.64 26.52
CA GLY A 247 -16.58 -11.32 25.47
C GLY A 247 -16.07 -11.07 24.04
N ALA A 248 -15.04 -10.27 23.84
CA ALA A 248 -14.42 -10.15 22.53
C ALA A 248 -13.75 -11.47 22.12
N TYR A 249 -14.00 -11.92 20.89
CA TYR A 249 -13.41 -13.12 20.30
C TYR A 249 -12.55 -12.70 19.09
N ILE A 250 -11.23 -12.85 19.20
CA ILE A 250 -10.27 -12.37 18.22
C ILE A 250 -9.45 -13.55 17.70
N VAL A 251 -9.48 -13.77 16.39
CA VAL A 251 -8.72 -14.81 15.71
C VAL A 251 -7.68 -14.15 14.80
N GLY A 252 -6.41 -14.29 15.15
CA GLY A 252 -5.30 -13.75 14.39
C GLY A 252 -5.01 -14.48 13.06
N PRO A 253 -4.15 -13.93 12.21
CA PRO A 253 -3.35 -12.74 12.52
C PRO A 253 -4.20 -11.44 12.54
N VAL A 254 -4.10 -10.66 13.62
CA VAL A 254 -4.79 -9.38 13.81
C VAL A 254 -3.85 -8.40 14.52
N ILE A 255 -3.77 -7.18 13.99
CA ILE A 255 -3.09 -6.08 14.65
C ILE A 255 -4.10 -4.99 15.06
N ILE A 256 -4.05 -4.57 16.30
CA ILE A 256 -4.85 -3.50 16.88
C ILE A 256 -3.88 -2.41 17.33
N GLY A 257 -4.08 -1.20 16.86
CA GLY A 257 -3.27 -0.04 17.16
C GLY A 257 -3.37 0.43 18.61
N GLU A 258 -2.86 1.61 18.86
CA GLU A 258 -2.85 2.24 20.18
C GLU A 258 -4.17 2.95 20.50
N ASN A 259 -4.50 3.08 21.79
CA ASN A 259 -5.64 3.84 22.30
C ASN A 259 -6.99 3.43 21.67
N CYS A 260 -7.16 2.17 21.33
CA CYS A 260 -8.41 1.62 20.82
C CYS A 260 -9.34 1.15 21.93
N ASP A 261 -10.64 1.13 21.65
CA ASP A 261 -11.66 0.52 22.48
C ASP A 261 -12.36 -0.60 21.69
N VAL A 262 -12.14 -1.88 22.08
CA VAL A 262 -12.53 -3.04 21.29
C VAL A 262 -13.45 -3.95 22.11
N GLY A 263 -14.69 -4.08 21.67
CA GLY A 263 -15.72 -4.86 22.32
C GLY A 263 -16.80 -4.00 23.00
N PRO A 264 -17.62 -4.58 23.91
CA PRO A 264 -17.66 -5.97 24.25
C PRO A 264 -18.29 -6.88 23.17
N ASN A 265 -18.12 -8.22 23.30
CA ASN A 265 -18.80 -9.20 22.45
C ASN A 265 -18.65 -8.97 20.94
N CYS A 266 -17.48 -8.53 20.47
CA CYS A 266 -17.16 -8.41 19.05
C CYS A 266 -16.44 -9.66 18.52
N TYR A 267 -16.48 -9.87 17.19
CA TYR A 267 -15.75 -10.93 16.52
C TYR A 267 -14.77 -10.34 15.50
N ILE A 268 -13.48 -10.42 15.77
CA ILE A 268 -12.43 -9.95 14.86
C ILE A 268 -11.71 -11.17 14.27
N ARG A 269 -11.67 -11.22 12.95
CA ARG A 269 -11.19 -12.38 12.19
C ARG A 269 -9.85 -12.08 11.52
N PRO A 270 -9.17 -13.16 11.02
CA PRO A 270 -7.82 -13.04 10.47
C PRO A 270 -7.64 -11.98 9.40
N SER A 271 -6.39 -11.54 9.27
CA SER A 271 -5.91 -10.56 8.29
C SER A 271 -6.53 -9.16 8.47
N THR A 272 -6.91 -8.83 9.71
CA THR A 272 -7.49 -7.53 10.06
C THR A 272 -6.45 -6.63 10.72
N ALA A 273 -6.34 -5.39 10.21
CA ALA A 273 -5.57 -4.31 10.81
C ALA A 273 -6.52 -3.20 11.27
N ILE A 274 -6.43 -2.82 12.54
CA ILE A 274 -7.21 -1.75 13.17
C ILE A 274 -6.22 -0.68 13.60
N GLY A 275 -6.32 0.52 13.03
CA GLY A 275 -5.46 1.66 13.32
C GLY A 275 -5.72 2.28 14.69
N ASP A 276 -4.87 3.24 15.07
CA ASP A 276 -4.93 3.88 16.38
C ASP A 276 -6.24 4.64 16.62
N GLY A 277 -6.67 4.72 17.86
CA GLY A 277 -7.84 5.49 18.30
C GLY A 277 -9.19 4.97 17.77
N CYS A 278 -9.24 3.75 17.23
CA CYS A 278 -10.47 3.16 16.72
C CYS A 278 -11.38 2.66 17.84
N HIS A 279 -12.70 2.70 17.57
CA HIS A 279 -13.70 2.06 18.41
C HIS A 279 -14.41 0.96 17.63
N ILE A 280 -14.27 -0.30 18.07
CA ILE A 280 -14.98 -1.47 17.54
C ILE A 280 -15.91 -1.98 18.62
N GLY A 281 -17.20 -1.68 18.51
CA GLY A 281 -18.11 -1.86 19.62
C GLY A 281 -18.85 -3.20 19.62
N ALA A 282 -19.99 -3.22 20.31
CA ALA A 282 -20.74 -4.43 20.62
C ALA A 282 -21.36 -5.11 19.38
N ALA A 283 -21.21 -6.44 19.31
CA ALA A 283 -21.73 -7.30 18.25
C ALA A 283 -21.28 -6.87 16.84
N VAL A 284 -20.06 -6.34 16.75
CA VAL A 284 -19.42 -6.01 15.47
C VAL A 284 -18.59 -7.20 15.00
N GLU A 285 -18.71 -7.56 13.74
CA GLU A 285 -17.81 -8.49 13.07
C GLU A 285 -16.93 -7.76 12.05
N VAL A 286 -15.59 -7.90 12.19
CA VAL A 286 -14.61 -7.40 11.22
C VAL A 286 -13.78 -8.58 10.70
N LYS A 287 -13.59 -8.63 9.38
CA LYS A 287 -12.87 -9.71 8.72
C LYS A 287 -12.01 -9.18 7.57
N ASN A 288 -10.72 -9.57 7.56
CA ASN A 288 -9.82 -9.30 6.43
C ASN A 288 -9.94 -7.87 5.92
N SER A 289 -9.79 -6.90 6.82
CA SER A 289 -10.05 -5.49 6.55
C SER A 289 -8.98 -4.60 7.15
N ILE A 290 -8.78 -3.45 6.53
CA ILE A 290 -7.95 -2.37 7.05
C ILE A 290 -8.89 -1.27 7.54
N ILE A 291 -8.86 -0.99 8.84
CA ILE A 291 -9.59 0.10 9.46
C ILE A 291 -8.56 1.16 9.85
N MET A 292 -8.59 2.32 9.19
CA MET A 292 -7.63 3.37 9.47
C MET A 292 -7.97 4.12 10.75
N LYS A 293 -7.02 4.90 11.26
CA LYS A 293 -7.08 5.54 12.58
C LYS A 293 -8.36 6.35 12.82
N ASN A 294 -8.75 6.45 14.10
CA ASN A 294 -9.87 7.25 14.60
C ASN A 294 -11.25 6.85 14.03
N THR A 295 -11.37 5.68 13.42
CA THR A 295 -12.64 5.19 12.85
C THR A 295 -13.48 4.49 13.92
N LYS A 296 -14.80 4.73 13.88
CA LYS A 296 -15.78 4.19 14.82
C LYS A 296 -16.74 3.22 14.12
N ILE A 297 -16.83 2.01 14.63
CA ILE A 297 -17.73 0.95 14.18
C ILE A 297 -18.48 0.41 15.42
N PRO A 298 -19.46 1.17 15.98
CA PRO A 298 -19.87 0.98 17.36
C PRO A 298 -20.83 -0.18 17.62
N HIS A 299 -21.78 -0.50 16.71
CA HIS A 299 -22.90 -1.40 17.04
C HIS A 299 -23.40 -2.25 15.88
N PHE A 300 -23.49 -3.58 16.05
CA PHE A 300 -24.16 -4.52 15.13
C PHE A 300 -23.70 -4.43 13.67
N ASN A 301 -22.47 -4.04 13.43
CA ASN A 301 -21.93 -3.84 12.09
C ASN A 301 -21.24 -5.10 11.56
N TYR A 302 -21.24 -5.25 10.23
CA TYR A 302 -20.42 -6.23 9.54
C TYR A 302 -19.50 -5.53 8.54
N VAL A 303 -18.19 -5.72 8.70
CA VAL A 303 -17.15 -5.19 7.80
C VAL A 303 -16.27 -6.34 7.33
N GLY A 304 -16.39 -6.71 6.07
CA GLY A 304 -15.61 -7.80 5.50
C GLY A 304 -14.87 -7.41 4.24
N ASP A 305 -13.59 -7.81 4.13
CA ASP A 305 -12.74 -7.64 2.95
C ASP A 305 -12.74 -6.18 2.43
N SER A 306 -12.60 -5.20 3.35
CA SER A 306 -12.81 -3.77 3.08
C SER A 306 -11.62 -2.92 3.52
N VAL A 307 -11.47 -1.75 2.89
CA VAL A 307 -10.55 -0.70 3.35
C VAL A 307 -11.37 0.51 3.76
N ILE A 308 -11.28 0.86 5.04
CA ILE A 308 -12.02 1.98 5.63
C ILE A 308 -11.04 3.10 5.99
N GLY A 309 -11.27 4.28 5.46
CA GLY A 309 -10.46 5.48 5.68
C GLY A 309 -10.44 5.96 7.12
N GLU A 310 -9.76 7.06 7.36
CA GLU A 310 -9.61 7.68 8.68
C GLU A 310 -10.89 8.40 9.12
N GLY A 311 -11.15 8.40 10.43
CA GLY A 311 -12.21 9.19 11.03
C GLY A 311 -13.64 8.85 10.58
N CYS A 312 -13.85 7.68 10.01
CA CYS A 312 -15.19 7.23 9.61
C CYS A 312 -16.06 6.91 10.83
N ASN A 313 -17.37 7.01 10.65
CA ASN A 313 -18.34 6.61 11.67
C ASN A 313 -19.48 5.79 11.06
N LEU A 314 -19.48 4.48 11.33
CA LEU A 314 -20.49 3.59 10.80
C LEU A 314 -21.66 3.44 11.77
N GLY A 315 -22.83 4.02 11.42
CA GLY A 315 -24.05 3.93 12.22
C GLY A 315 -24.46 2.49 12.53
N ALA A 316 -25.25 2.31 13.59
CA ALA A 316 -25.65 0.99 14.05
C ALA A 316 -26.31 0.16 12.94
N GLY A 317 -25.88 -1.10 12.81
CA GLY A 317 -26.46 -2.00 11.81
C GLY A 317 -25.96 -1.80 10.38
N THR A 318 -24.92 -1.01 10.14
CA THR A 318 -24.29 -0.92 8.80
C THR A 318 -23.73 -2.27 8.39
N LYS A 319 -24.07 -2.72 7.17
CA LYS A 319 -23.57 -3.99 6.60
C LYS A 319 -22.84 -3.74 5.30
N ILE A 320 -21.61 -4.22 5.19
CA ILE A 320 -20.81 -4.17 3.96
C ILE A 320 -20.81 -5.57 3.33
N ALA A 321 -21.52 -5.74 2.23
CA ALA A 321 -21.51 -7.00 1.49
C ALA A 321 -20.15 -7.21 0.80
N ASN A 322 -19.59 -8.42 0.91
CA ASN A 322 -18.27 -8.73 0.37
C ASN A 322 -18.26 -9.88 -0.64
N LEU A 323 -19.41 -10.46 -0.99
CA LEU A 323 -19.54 -11.55 -1.95
C LEU A 323 -20.71 -11.28 -2.90
N ARG A 324 -20.46 -11.39 -4.19
CA ARG A 324 -21.50 -11.33 -5.22
C ARG A 324 -22.42 -12.54 -5.15
N LEU A 325 -23.70 -12.37 -5.47
CA LEU A 325 -24.68 -13.47 -5.52
C LEU A 325 -24.33 -14.52 -6.60
N ASP A 326 -23.77 -14.07 -7.73
CA ASP A 326 -23.30 -14.95 -8.82
C ASP A 326 -21.92 -15.58 -8.57
N LYS A 327 -21.29 -15.28 -7.43
CA LYS A 327 -20.00 -15.79 -6.98
C LYS A 327 -18.82 -15.51 -7.93
N LYS A 328 -18.96 -14.59 -8.88
CA LYS A 328 -17.88 -14.10 -9.75
C LYS A 328 -16.98 -13.10 -9.01
N ASN A 329 -15.86 -12.75 -9.64
CA ASN A 329 -14.99 -11.69 -9.13
C ASN A 329 -15.76 -10.38 -8.96
N VAL A 330 -15.42 -9.64 -7.93
CA VAL A 330 -15.95 -8.30 -7.71
C VAL A 330 -15.33 -7.33 -8.72
N ARG A 331 -16.13 -6.39 -9.21
CA ARG A 331 -15.68 -5.30 -10.06
C ARG A 331 -15.81 -3.98 -9.31
N VAL A 332 -14.80 -3.11 -9.49
CA VAL A 332 -14.80 -1.74 -8.97
C VAL A 332 -14.62 -0.78 -10.14
N ALA A 333 -15.54 0.14 -10.33
CA ALA A 333 -15.53 1.06 -11.48
C ALA A 333 -15.29 0.37 -12.85
N GLY A 334 -15.87 -0.83 -13.03
CA GLY A 334 -15.71 -1.62 -14.25
C GLY A 334 -14.45 -2.49 -14.31
N ILE A 335 -13.48 -2.29 -13.43
CA ILE A 335 -12.22 -3.06 -13.37
C ILE A 335 -12.45 -4.36 -12.61
N ASP A 336 -12.05 -5.50 -13.18
CA ASP A 336 -12.03 -6.79 -12.47
C ASP A 336 -10.92 -6.79 -11.42
N THR A 337 -11.30 -6.90 -10.15
CA THR A 337 -10.35 -6.89 -9.03
C THR A 337 -9.63 -8.22 -8.84
N ARG A 338 -9.99 -9.27 -9.58
CA ARG A 338 -9.55 -10.67 -9.39
C ARG A 338 -9.84 -11.23 -8.00
N ARG A 339 -10.52 -10.48 -7.17
CA ARG A 339 -10.96 -10.91 -5.84
C ARG A 339 -12.40 -11.38 -5.90
N ARG A 340 -12.61 -12.62 -5.48
CA ARG A 340 -13.97 -13.18 -5.33
C ARG A 340 -14.71 -12.55 -4.15
N LYS A 341 -13.94 -12.09 -3.14
CA LYS A 341 -14.45 -11.36 -1.99
C LYS A 341 -13.77 -9.99 -1.93
N LEU A 342 -14.58 -8.97 -1.96
CA LEU A 342 -14.20 -7.57 -1.74
C LEU A 342 -15.44 -6.82 -1.27
N GLY A 343 -15.32 -6.17 -0.13
CA GLY A 343 -16.38 -5.33 0.43
C GLY A 343 -16.39 -3.95 -0.21
N ALA A 344 -16.08 -2.94 0.56
CA ALA A 344 -16.06 -1.54 0.12
C ALA A 344 -14.71 -0.87 0.35
N ILE A 345 -14.49 0.20 -0.41
CA ILE A 345 -13.40 1.15 -0.19
C ILE A 345 -14.05 2.47 0.25
N LEU A 346 -13.92 2.81 1.51
CA LEU A 346 -14.43 4.08 2.05
C LEU A 346 -13.27 5.06 2.21
N GLY A 347 -13.47 6.27 1.72
CA GLY A 347 -12.56 7.39 1.96
C GLY A 347 -12.60 7.86 3.41
N ASP A 348 -11.93 8.96 3.70
CA ASP A 348 -11.88 9.51 5.05
C ASP A 348 -13.19 10.22 5.41
N HIS A 349 -13.54 10.21 6.70
CA HIS A 349 -14.69 10.90 7.26
C HIS A 349 -16.03 10.52 6.59
N VAL A 350 -16.15 9.26 6.18
CA VAL A 350 -17.45 8.73 5.71
C VAL A 350 -18.30 8.39 6.92
N GLU A 351 -19.52 8.88 6.91
CA GLU A 351 -20.51 8.59 7.94
C GLU A 351 -21.72 7.83 7.37
N THR A 352 -22.19 6.84 8.10
CA THR A 352 -23.42 6.13 7.72
C THR A 352 -24.50 6.28 8.80
N GLY A 353 -25.73 6.44 8.38
CA GLY A 353 -26.90 6.30 9.23
C GLY A 353 -27.14 4.83 9.63
N ILE A 354 -28.10 4.63 10.53
CA ILE A 354 -28.47 3.27 10.98
C ILE A 354 -28.98 2.40 9.82
N ASN A 355 -28.63 1.09 9.87
CA ASN A 355 -29.04 0.10 8.87
C ASN A 355 -28.65 0.42 7.42
N ALA A 356 -27.63 1.24 7.21
CA ALA A 356 -27.09 1.43 5.87
C ALA A 356 -26.52 0.12 5.32
N SER A 357 -26.73 -0.16 4.05
CA SER A 357 -26.23 -1.33 3.35
C SER A 357 -25.28 -0.88 2.25
N ILE A 358 -24.04 -1.38 2.27
CA ILE A 358 -23.02 -1.05 1.27
C ILE A 358 -22.77 -2.29 0.42
N ASN A 359 -22.97 -2.19 -0.87
CA ASN A 359 -22.86 -3.31 -1.79
C ASN A 359 -21.39 -3.64 -2.12
N VAL A 360 -21.15 -4.84 -2.64
CA VAL A 360 -19.84 -5.34 -3.01
C VAL A 360 -19.12 -4.41 -3.98
N GLY A 361 -17.85 -4.11 -3.74
CA GLY A 361 -17.04 -3.27 -4.61
C GLY A 361 -17.46 -1.80 -4.64
N CYS A 362 -18.31 -1.36 -3.72
CA CYS A 362 -18.68 0.05 -3.60
C CYS A 362 -17.47 0.88 -3.19
N THR A 363 -17.31 2.04 -3.83
CA THR A 363 -16.29 3.02 -3.48
C THR A 363 -16.97 4.31 -3.06
N VAL A 364 -16.67 4.80 -1.86
CA VAL A 364 -17.31 6.00 -1.29
C VAL A 364 -16.22 7.06 -1.07
N GLY A 365 -16.43 8.24 -1.65
CA GLY A 365 -15.51 9.38 -1.53
C GLY A 365 -15.47 9.97 -0.11
N ASN A 366 -14.43 10.76 0.16
CA ASN A 366 -14.24 11.43 1.46
C ASN A 366 -15.44 12.31 1.83
N ASN A 367 -15.69 12.50 3.13
CA ASN A 367 -16.72 13.39 3.69
C ASN A 367 -18.15 13.06 3.20
N THR A 368 -18.43 11.82 2.86
CA THR A 368 -19.73 11.39 2.34
C THR A 368 -20.66 10.93 3.47
N PHE A 369 -21.91 11.34 3.40
CA PHE A 369 -22.97 10.90 4.31
C PHE A 369 -23.92 9.93 3.59
N LEU A 370 -24.08 8.73 4.14
CA LEU A 370 -25.07 7.75 3.70
C LEU A 370 -26.19 7.72 4.76
N GLY A 371 -27.37 8.18 4.41
CA GLY A 371 -28.51 8.27 5.32
C GLY A 371 -28.99 6.92 5.87
N PRO A 372 -29.91 6.91 6.83
CA PRO A 372 -30.48 5.69 7.40
C PRO A 372 -31.15 4.81 6.33
N GLY A 373 -30.86 3.50 6.37
CA GLY A 373 -31.47 2.53 5.45
C GLY A 373 -31.02 2.61 3.99
N VAL A 374 -30.09 3.49 3.65
CA VAL A 374 -29.56 3.63 2.28
C VAL A 374 -28.90 2.35 1.80
N VAL A 375 -29.13 2.00 0.52
CA VAL A 375 -28.37 0.96 -0.18
C VAL A 375 -27.37 1.63 -1.13
N ALA A 376 -26.11 1.72 -0.70
CA ALA A 376 -25.02 2.32 -1.46
C ALA A 376 -24.39 1.31 -2.43
N SER A 377 -24.12 1.73 -3.67
CA SER A 377 -23.48 0.87 -4.68
C SER A 377 -22.68 1.68 -5.71
N GLY A 378 -21.71 1.03 -6.37
CA GLY A 378 -20.88 1.66 -7.41
C GLY A 378 -19.89 2.67 -6.84
N VAL A 379 -19.71 3.79 -7.53
CA VAL A 379 -18.78 4.86 -7.15
C VAL A 379 -19.58 6.06 -6.68
N ILE A 380 -19.41 6.42 -5.42
CA ILE A 380 -20.02 7.61 -4.80
C ILE A 380 -18.93 8.68 -4.68
N LEU A 381 -19.21 9.87 -5.18
CA LEU A 381 -18.24 10.97 -5.20
C LEU A 381 -18.01 11.54 -3.80
N PRO A 382 -16.85 12.21 -3.57
CA PRO A 382 -16.61 12.93 -2.31
C PRO A 382 -17.70 13.97 -2.04
N ASP A 383 -17.88 14.32 -0.76
CA ASP A 383 -18.80 15.35 -0.26
C ASP A 383 -20.28 15.10 -0.64
N SER A 384 -20.63 13.84 -0.95
CA SER A 384 -21.99 13.43 -1.30
C SER A 384 -22.87 13.22 -0.06
N GLN A 385 -24.15 13.49 -0.21
CA GLN A 385 -25.21 13.15 0.76
C GLN A 385 -26.27 12.30 0.06
N ILE A 386 -26.45 11.06 0.50
CA ILE A 386 -27.36 10.06 -0.08
C ILE A 386 -28.40 9.70 0.97
N PHE A 387 -29.69 9.91 0.66
CA PHE A 387 -30.81 9.64 1.56
C PHE A 387 -31.84 8.75 0.91
#